data_101ad9796bad7b13a4fed3748242afb1
#
_entry.id   101ad9796bad7b13a4fed3748242afb1
#
_cell.length_a   1.000
_cell.length_b   1.000
_cell.length_c   1.000
_cell.angle_alpha   90.00
_cell.angle_beta   90.00
_cell.angle_gamma   90.00
#
_symmetry.space_group_name_H-M   'P 1'
#
loop_
_entity.id
_entity.type
_entity.pdbx_description
1 polymer ?
#
loop_
_entity_poly.entity_id
_entity_poly.type
_entity_poly.pdbx_seq_one_letter_code
_entity_poly.pdbx_strand_id
1 'polypeptide(L)'
;EIIEAFAKTAKLCKDAGVDGVEVHAVHEGYLLDQFAIEFFNKRTDEYGGSFENRYRFAAEVVQAIKRECGENFPVSLRYSVESKLKGFREGIVPGEDAKALGRDMAESERAVKFLQDAGYDMLNADNGTYDSWYWSHPPMYMPQNCNLDDVAHIKQFVDIPVVCAGRMEPDVGAQAIAEGRIDAVGVARQFLADPEWITKLIEERVEDIRPCICCHSGCFNFSSHKGHYNTQDLLDTMGL
;
A
#
# COMPACT_ATOMS: atom_id res chain seq x y z
N GLU A 1 -24.39 -1.21 -6.04
CA GLU A 1 -23.87 -2.20 -7.01
C GLU A 1 -22.39 -2.48 -6.81
N ILE A 2 -21.46 -1.47 -6.88
CA ILE A 2 -20.00 -1.69 -6.71
C ILE A 2 -19.67 -2.16 -5.30
N ILE A 3 -20.22 -1.55 -4.25
CA ILE A 3 -20.02 -1.94 -2.85
C ILE A 3 -20.45 -3.40 -2.63
N GLU A 4 -21.59 -3.78 -3.20
CA GLU A 4 -22.06 -5.17 -3.14
C GLU A 4 -21.13 -6.14 -3.87
N ALA A 5 -20.49 -5.70 -4.97
CA ALA A 5 -19.51 -6.51 -5.68
C ALA A 5 -18.26 -6.78 -4.83
N PHE A 6 -17.76 -5.77 -4.06
CA PHE A 6 -16.69 -5.99 -3.07
C PHE A 6 -17.11 -7.02 -2.02
N ALA A 7 -18.30 -6.87 -1.43
CA ALA A 7 -18.79 -7.79 -0.41
C ALA A 7 -18.94 -9.21 -0.94
N LYS A 8 -19.52 -9.37 -2.13
CA LYS A 8 -19.66 -10.68 -2.79
C LYS A 8 -18.31 -11.33 -3.11
N THR A 9 -17.33 -10.53 -3.56
CA THR A 9 -15.98 -11.04 -3.83
C THR A 9 -15.30 -11.50 -2.55
N ALA A 10 -15.40 -10.73 -1.46
CA ALA A 10 -14.88 -11.14 -0.15
C ALA A 10 -15.56 -12.42 0.37
N LYS A 11 -16.87 -12.57 0.16
CA LYS A 11 -17.60 -13.79 0.51
C LYS A 11 -17.10 -15.00 -0.27
N LEU A 12 -16.83 -14.85 -1.57
CA LEU A 12 -16.24 -15.94 -2.38
C LEU A 12 -14.85 -16.34 -1.88
N CYS A 13 -14.01 -15.36 -1.50
CA CYS A 13 -12.71 -15.65 -0.88
C CYS A 13 -12.87 -16.42 0.44
N LYS A 14 -13.76 -15.96 1.32
CA LYS A 14 -14.06 -16.66 2.58
C LYS A 14 -14.54 -18.09 2.36
N ASP A 15 -15.48 -18.30 1.44
CA ASP A 15 -16.03 -19.62 1.12
C ASP A 15 -14.98 -20.56 0.50
N ALA A 16 -13.97 -20.01 -0.15
CA ALA A 16 -12.79 -20.74 -0.64
C ALA A 16 -11.74 -21.03 0.45
N GLY A 17 -11.96 -20.62 1.70
CA GLY A 17 -11.06 -20.87 2.82
C GLY A 17 -9.94 -19.83 3.00
N VAL A 18 -10.09 -18.64 2.42
CA VAL A 18 -9.16 -17.53 2.63
C VAL A 18 -9.48 -16.86 3.98
N ASP A 19 -8.44 -16.59 4.79
CA ASP A 19 -8.58 -16.11 6.17
C ASP A 19 -8.97 -14.64 6.27
N GLY A 20 -8.71 -13.83 5.24
CA GLY A 20 -9.04 -12.40 5.18
C GLY A 20 -8.81 -11.83 3.80
N VAL A 21 -9.20 -10.57 3.59
CA VAL A 21 -9.00 -9.86 2.31
C VAL A 21 -8.34 -8.50 2.52
N GLU A 22 -7.62 -8.04 1.49
CA GLU A 22 -7.12 -6.67 1.45
C GLU A 22 -7.86 -5.88 0.37
N VAL A 23 -8.43 -4.74 0.76
CA VAL A 23 -9.02 -3.77 -0.16
C VAL A 23 -7.92 -2.85 -0.66
N HIS A 24 -7.70 -2.83 -1.97
CA HIS A 24 -6.69 -1.96 -2.57
C HIS A 24 -7.28 -0.58 -2.85
N ALA A 25 -7.00 0.36 -1.96
CA ALA A 25 -7.62 1.69 -1.97
C ALA A 25 -6.81 2.76 -2.71
N VAL A 26 -5.51 2.54 -2.86
CA VAL A 26 -4.54 3.62 -3.03
C VAL A 26 -3.93 3.73 -4.43
N HIS A 27 -3.04 4.72 -4.56
CA HIS A 27 -2.30 5.08 -5.77
C HIS A 27 -3.22 5.65 -6.87
N GLU A 28 -4.08 6.58 -6.51
CA GLU A 28 -5.03 7.39 -7.33
C GLU A 28 -5.72 6.68 -8.51
N GLY A 29 -5.06 5.73 -9.14
CA GLY A 29 -5.63 4.92 -10.22
C GLY A 29 -6.69 3.93 -9.76
N TYR A 30 -6.77 3.68 -8.45
CA TYR A 30 -7.74 2.79 -7.85
C TYR A 30 -8.96 3.55 -7.35
N LEU A 31 -10.12 2.88 -7.38
CA LEU A 31 -11.41 3.52 -7.20
C LEU A 31 -11.56 4.26 -5.87
N LEU A 32 -11.09 3.70 -4.75
CA LEU A 32 -11.26 4.33 -3.45
C LEU A 32 -10.50 5.67 -3.35
N ASP A 33 -9.28 5.74 -3.86
CA ASP A 33 -8.52 7.00 -3.89
C ASP A 33 -9.13 8.04 -4.83
N GLN A 34 -9.80 7.61 -5.93
CA GLN A 34 -10.55 8.52 -6.79
C GLN A 34 -11.69 9.22 -6.04
N PHE A 35 -12.28 8.55 -5.03
CA PHE A 35 -13.26 9.17 -4.13
C PHE A 35 -12.60 9.98 -3.02
N ALA A 36 -11.55 9.46 -2.39
CA ALA A 36 -10.93 10.06 -1.22
C ALA A 36 -10.17 11.36 -1.49
N ILE A 37 -9.41 11.42 -2.59
CA ILE A 37 -8.54 12.56 -2.89
C ILE A 37 -9.33 13.71 -3.51
N GLU A 38 -9.40 14.85 -2.80
CA GLU A 38 -10.14 16.04 -3.22
C GLU A 38 -9.69 16.59 -4.59
N PHE A 39 -8.41 16.46 -4.91
CA PHE A 39 -7.87 16.89 -6.19
C PHE A 39 -8.55 16.18 -7.39
N PHE A 40 -8.94 14.91 -7.23
CA PHE A 40 -9.64 14.12 -8.26
C PHE A 40 -11.15 14.13 -8.07
N ASN A 41 -11.63 14.05 -6.83
CA ASN A 41 -13.05 13.99 -6.54
C ASN A 41 -13.73 15.37 -6.65
N LYS A 42 -14.42 15.60 -7.76
CA LYS A 42 -15.21 16.81 -8.03
C LYS A 42 -16.71 16.58 -7.95
N ARG A 43 -17.14 15.50 -7.29
CA ARG A 43 -18.56 15.16 -7.10
C ARG A 43 -19.24 16.16 -6.16
N THR A 44 -20.55 16.33 -6.38
CA THR A 44 -21.41 17.22 -5.59
C THR A 44 -22.54 16.47 -4.86
N ASP A 45 -22.50 15.14 -4.92
CA ASP A 45 -23.41 14.24 -4.20
C ASP A 45 -22.81 13.79 -2.85
N GLU A 46 -23.46 12.80 -2.22
CA GLU A 46 -23.05 12.25 -0.92
C GLU A 46 -21.66 11.60 -0.87
N TYR A 47 -20.98 11.46 -2.01
CA TYR A 47 -19.62 10.94 -2.12
C TYR A 47 -18.58 12.02 -2.45
N GLY A 48 -18.94 13.30 -2.43
CA GLY A 48 -18.02 14.39 -2.76
C GLY A 48 -18.09 15.56 -1.78
N GLY A 49 -17.15 16.50 -1.94
CA GLY A 49 -17.06 17.70 -1.09
C GLY A 49 -16.39 17.44 0.26
N SER A 50 -17.16 17.22 1.33
CA SER A 50 -16.59 17.07 2.68
C SER A 50 -15.70 15.83 2.82
N PHE A 51 -14.82 15.84 3.83
CA PHE A 51 -13.98 14.70 4.17
C PHE A 51 -14.81 13.41 4.35
N GLU A 52 -15.88 13.47 5.14
CA GLU A 52 -16.73 12.32 5.45
C GLU A 52 -17.38 11.76 4.18
N ASN A 53 -17.80 12.61 3.27
CA ASN A 53 -18.36 12.19 1.99
C ASN A 53 -17.32 11.52 1.10
N ARG A 54 -16.10 12.08 1.03
CA ARG A 54 -15.01 11.51 0.22
C ARG A 54 -14.56 10.14 0.73
N TYR A 55 -14.57 9.90 2.04
CA TYR A 55 -14.22 8.62 2.66
C TYR A 55 -15.39 7.67 2.86
N ARG A 56 -16.63 8.12 2.62
CA ARG A 56 -17.86 7.32 2.73
C ARG A 56 -17.78 6.02 1.93
N PHE A 57 -17.32 6.08 0.70
CA PHE A 57 -17.25 4.90 -0.16
C PHE A 57 -16.35 3.82 0.44
N ALA A 58 -15.18 4.17 0.95
CA ALA A 58 -14.27 3.22 1.62
C ALA A 58 -14.90 2.61 2.88
N ALA A 59 -15.62 3.42 3.69
CA ALA A 59 -16.33 2.95 4.87
C ALA A 59 -17.46 1.99 4.51
N GLU A 60 -18.28 2.31 3.51
CA GLU A 60 -19.38 1.45 3.06
C GLU A 60 -18.90 0.12 2.49
N VAL A 61 -17.72 0.09 1.84
CA VAL A 61 -17.10 -1.15 1.33
C VAL A 61 -16.76 -2.09 2.48
N VAL A 62 -16.01 -1.65 3.50
CA VAL A 62 -15.66 -2.53 4.63
C VAL A 62 -16.90 -2.97 5.41
N GLN A 63 -17.85 -2.09 5.65
CA GLN A 63 -19.11 -2.42 6.32
C GLN A 63 -19.93 -3.46 5.53
N ALA A 64 -19.96 -3.38 4.21
CA ALA A 64 -20.62 -4.37 3.37
C ALA A 64 -19.91 -5.72 3.43
N ILE A 65 -18.57 -5.75 3.42
CA ILE A 65 -17.79 -6.98 3.59
C ILE A 65 -18.06 -7.60 4.96
N LYS A 66 -18.04 -6.80 6.03
CA LYS A 66 -18.32 -7.28 7.40
C LYS A 66 -19.74 -7.84 7.53
N ARG A 67 -20.75 -7.20 6.95
CA ARG A 67 -22.12 -7.74 6.94
C ARG A 67 -22.22 -9.09 6.24
N GLU A 68 -21.53 -9.27 5.12
CA GLU A 68 -21.61 -10.49 4.31
C GLU A 68 -20.72 -11.62 4.86
N CYS A 69 -19.54 -11.28 5.36
CA CYS A 69 -18.54 -12.24 5.83
C CYS A 69 -18.55 -12.44 7.35
N GLY A 70 -19.21 -11.58 8.11
CA GLY A 70 -19.19 -11.56 9.58
C GLY A 70 -18.11 -10.64 10.13
N GLU A 71 -18.38 -10.08 11.33
CA GLU A 71 -17.54 -9.05 11.98
C GLU A 71 -16.09 -9.51 12.22
N ASN A 72 -15.87 -10.79 12.44
CA ASN A 72 -14.54 -11.34 12.72
C ASN A 72 -13.75 -11.71 11.44
N PHE A 73 -14.28 -11.50 10.24
CA PHE A 73 -13.53 -11.72 9.01
C PHE A 73 -12.57 -10.56 8.76
N PRO A 74 -11.24 -10.80 8.76
CA PRO A 74 -10.26 -9.71 8.66
C PRO A 74 -10.32 -8.97 7.32
N VAL A 75 -10.33 -7.64 7.38
CA VAL A 75 -10.28 -6.77 6.21
C VAL A 75 -9.14 -5.77 6.36
N SER A 76 -8.07 -5.99 5.61
CA SER A 76 -6.97 -5.05 5.50
C SER A 76 -7.27 -3.96 4.48
N LEU A 77 -6.68 -2.78 4.66
CA LEU A 77 -6.68 -1.72 3.67
C LEU A 77 -5.27 -1.41 3.18
N ARG A 78 -5.03 -1.54 1.88
CA ARG A 78 -3.82 -0.97 1.29
C ARG A 78 -3.97 0.55 1.25
N TYR A 79 -3.07 1.27 1.96
CA TYR A 79 -3.23 2.69 2.25
C TYR A 79 -1.98 3.49 1.90
N SER A 80 -2.15 4.66 1.26
CA SER A 80 -1.08 5.63 1.03
C SER A 80 -1.22 6.77 2.05
N VAL A 81 -0.20 6.95 2.88
CA VAL A 81 -0.22 7.97 3.95
C VAL A 81 -0.31 9.36 3.35
N GLU A 82 0.62 9.70 2.47
CA GLU A 82 0.58 10.94 1.71
C GLU A 82 0.61 10.65 0.20
N SER A 83 -0.16 11.42 -0.55
CA SER A 83 -0.22 11.27 -2.00
C SER A 83 1.07 11.71 -2.69
N LYS A 84 1.88 12.57 -2.04
CA LYS A 84 3.12 13.14 -2.59
C LYS A 84 2.94 13.78 -3.99
N LEU A 85 1.77 14.44 -4.20
CA LEU A 85 1.40 15.13 -5.43
C LEU A 85 1.57 16.64 -5.29
N LYS A 86 2.05 17.31 -6.33
CA LYS A 86 2.03 18.78 -6.50
C LYS A 86 1.31 19.24 -7.76
N GLY A 87 0.92 18.31 -8.65
CA GLY A 87 0.18 18.55 -9.88
C GLY A 87 -0.25 17.24 -10.53
N PHE A 88 -1.02 17.34 -11.61
CA PHE A 88 -1.34 16.19 -12.44
C PHE A 88 -0.07 15.69 -13.14
N ARG A 89 0.31 14.44 -12.92
CA ARG A 89 1.58 13.81 -13.34
C ARG A 89 2.83 14.47 -12.75
N GLU A 90 2.67 15.17 -11.62
CA GLU A 90 3.77 15.83 -10.95
C GLU A 90 3.83 15.39 -9.48
N GLY A 91 4.75 14.50 -9.17
CA GLY A 91 5.02 14.06 -7.80
C GLY A 91 6.04 14.95 -7.09
N ILE A 92 6.02 14.93 -5.77
CA ILE A 92 6.99 15.59 -4.89
C ILE A 92 8.14 14.61 -4.65
N VAL A 93 9.38 15.05 -4.89
CA VAL A 93 10.57 14.23 -4.61
C VAL A 93 11.06 14.43 -3.17
N PRO A 94 11.84 13.48 -2.61
CA PRO A 94 12.40 13.64 -1.26
C PRO A 94 13.18 14.96 -1.09
N GLY A 95 12.83 15.72 -0.04
CA GLY A 95 13.48 17.00 0.27
C GLY A 95 13.00 18.19 -0.56
N GLU A 96 12.03 18.01 -1.45
CA GLU A 96 11.43 19.11 -2.19
C GLU A 96 10.41 19.88 -1.32
N ASP A 97 10.56 21.19 -1.24
CA ASP A 97 9.56 22.08 -0.63
C ASP A 97 8.48 22.40 -1.66
N ALA A 98 7.37 21.65 -1.64
CA ALA A 98 6.26 21.83 -2.54
C ALA A 98 4.92 21.68 -1.80
N LYS A 99 3.92 22.44 -2.23
CA LYS A 99 2.56 22.31 -1.69
C LYS A 99 1.92 21.04 -2.21
N ALA A 100 1.56 20.12 -1.30
CA ALA A 100 0.79 18.93 -1.63
C ALA A 100 -0.63 19.28 -2.10
N LEU A 101 -1.12 18.58 -3.12
CA LEU A 101 -2.47 18.72 -3.67
C LEU A 101 -3.36 17.51 -3.41
N GLY A 102 -2.79 16.40 -2.97
CA GLY A 102 -3.51 15.18 -2.60
C GLY A 102 -3.71 15.07 -1.10
N ARG A 103 -3.83 13.85 -0.62
CA ARG A 103 -3.85 13.57 0.82
C ARG A 103 -2.51 13.99 1.42
N ASP A 104 -2.56 14.86 2.41
CA ASP A 104 -1.43 15.25 3.24
C ASP A 104 -1.47 14.53 4.61
N MET A 105 -0.48 14.78 5.46
CA MET A 105 -0.39 14.12 6.78
C MET A 105 -1.60 14.47 7.66
N ALA A 106 -2.05 15.71 7.67
CA ALA A 106 -3.18 16.12 8.50
C ALA A 106 -4.51 15.45 8.08
N GLU A 107 -4.73 15.28 6.77
CA GLU A 107 -5.87 14.49 6.28
C GLU A 107 -5.68 13.01 6.62
N SER A 108 -4.45 12.50 6.54
CA SER A 108 -4.14 11.08 6.81
C SER A 108 -4.42 10.71 8.27
N GLU A 109 -4.04 11.54 9.24
CA GLU A 109 -4.36 11.36 10.66
C GLU A 109 -5.86 11.15 10.91
N ARG A 110 -6.71 11.96 10.27
CA ARG A 110 -8.16 11.83 10.34
C ARG A 110 -8.66 10.58 9.62
N ALA A 111 -8.08 10.31 8.45
CA ALA A 111 -8.52 9.23 7.59
C ALA A 111 -8.27 7.86 8.21
N VAL A 112 -7.08 7.62 8.79
CA VAL A 112 -6.79 6.30 9.38
C VAL A 112 -7.69 6.00 10.56
N LYS A 113 -8.00 7.00 11.40
CA LYS A 113 -8.96 6.84 12.48
C LYS A 113 -10.38 6.56 11.96
N PHE A 114 -10.85 7.33 10.99
CA PHE A 114 -12.16 7.14 10.38
C PHE A 114 -12.31 5.74 9.75
N LEU A 115 -11.26 5.26 9.08
CA LEU A 115 -11.25 3.95 8.43
C LEU A 115 -11.20 2.80 9.44
N GLN A 116 -10.42 2.92 10.52
CA GLN A 116 -10.47 1.99 11.64
C GLN A 116 -11.86 1.93 12.26
N ASP A 117 -12.47 3.09 12.56
CA ASP A 117 -13.80 3.20 13.16
C ASP A 117 -14.90 2.64 12.21
N ALA A 118 -14.65 2.66 10.90
CA ALA A 118 -15.52 2.05 9.89
C ALA A 118 -15.46 0.53 9.84
N GLY A 119 -14.38 -0.10 10.34
CA GLY A 119 -14.25 -1.55 10.48
C GLY A 119 -13.06 -2.21 9.77
N TYR A 120 -12.08 -1.45 9.27
CA TYR A 120 -10.82 -2.03 8.81
C TYR A 120 -10.00 -2.54 9.99
N ASP A 121 -9.39 -3.73 9.83
CA ASP A 121 -8.65 -4.41 10.89
C ASP A 121 -7.14 -4.24 10.80
N MET A 122 -6.61 -3.74 9.69
CA MET A 122 -5.18 -3.54 9.45
C MET A 122 -4.97 -2.51 8.35
N LEU A 123 -3.89 -1.74 8.44
CA LEU A 123 -3.40 -0.89 7.35
C LEU A 123 -2.09 -1.46 6.79
N ASN A 124 -2.03 -1.67 5.47
CA ASN A 124 -0.82 -1.97 4.73
C ASN A 124 -0.40 -0.68 4.01
N ALA A 125 0.55 0.05 4.61
CA ALA A 125 0.79 1.45 4.32
C ALA A 125 2.12 1.71 3.59
N ASP A 126 2.07 2.67 2.68
CA ASP A 126 3.22 3.32 2.03
C ASP A 126 2.89 4.80 1.74
N ASN A 127 3.58 5.41 0.78
CA ASN A 127 3.29 6.73 0.24
C ASN A 127 3.11 6.69 -1.28
N GLY A 128 2.59 7.78 -1.81
CA GLY A 128 2.57 8.07 -3.23
C GLY A 128 1.31 7.65 -3.94
N THR A 129 1.32 7.95 -5.22
CA THR A 129 0.27 7.66 -6.20
C THR A 129 0.94 7.22 -7.51
N TYR A 130 0.18 6.99 -8.58
CA TYR A 130 0.79 6.74 -9.89
C TYR A 130 1.58 7.95 -10.42
N ASP A 131 1.18 9.17 -10.08
CA ASP A 131 1.89 10.38 -10.48
C ASP A 131 3.16 10.65 -9.63
N SER A 132 3.25 10.00 -8.47
CA SER A 132 4.42 9.97 -7.59
C SER A 132 4.89 8.53 -7.30
N TRP A 133 4.81 7.66 -8.32
CA TRP A 133 5.00 6.21 -8.23
C TRP A 133 6.31 5.77 -7.57
N TYR A 134 7.34 6.61 -7.61
CA TYR A 134 8.63 6.34 -6.98
C TYR A 134 8.58 6.32 -5.44
N TRP A 135 7.49 6.74 -4.82
CA TRP A 135 7.22 6.51 -3.40
C TRP A 135 6.57 5.16 -3.14
N SER A 136 5.60 4.77 -3.98
CA SER A 136 4.91 3.47 -3.83
C SER A 136 5.76 2.28 -4.30
N HIS A 137 6.64 2.51 -5.27
CA HIS A 137 7.58 1.53 -5.80
C HIS A 137 9.01 2.09 -5.81
N PRO A 138 9.61 2.34 -4.65
CA PRO A 138 10.84 3.11 -4.58
C PRO A 138 11.97 2.49 -5.39
N PRO A 139 12.51 3.19 -6.44
CA PRO A 139 13.65 2.76 -7.22
C PRO A 139 14.97 2.99 -6.47
N MET A 140 16.10 2.62 -7.11
CA MET A 140 17.42 2.68 -6.49
C MET A 140 17.86 4.08 -6.04
N TYR A 141 17.34 5.14 -6.66
CA TYR A 141 17.67 6.53 -6.31
C TYR A 141 16.82 7.09 -5.14
N MET A 142 15.78 6.39 -4.71
CA MET A 142 15.02 6.76 -3.51
C MET A 142 15.76 6.33 -2.25
N PRO A 143 15.62 7.07 -1.13
CA PRO A 143 16.20 6.64 0.14
C PRO A 143 15.71 5.25 0.58
N GLN A 144 16.57 4.52 1.30
CA GLN A 144 16.13 3.33 2.04
C GLN A 144 15.12 3.73 3.10
N ASN A 145 14.16 2.84 3.38
CA ASN A 145 13.13 3.04 4.40
C ASN A 145 12.29 4.32 4.21
N CYS A 146 12.17 4.81 2.97
CA CYS A 146 11.64 6.15 2.65
C CYS A 146 10.21 6.43 3.13
N ASN A 147 9.43 5.39 3.45
CA ASN A 147 8.06 5.53 3.93
C ASN A 147 7.93 5.35 5.45
N LEU A 148 9.01 4.95 6.15
CA LEU A 148 8.91 4.52 7.54
C LEU A 148 8.43 5.62 8.48
N ASP A 149 8.95 6.84 8.36
CA ASP A 149 8.61 7.92 9.29
C ASP A 149 7.15 8.35 9.14
N ASP A 150 6.64 8.46 7.91
CA ASP A 150 5.25 8.80 7.64
C ASP A 150 4.30 7.69 8.13
N VAL A 151 4.64 6.43 7.89
CA VAL A 151 3.84 5.28 8.35
C VAL A 151 3.88 5.15 9.87
N ALA A 152 5.04 5.35 10.50
CA ALA A 152 5.17 5.36 11.95
C ALA A 152 4.39 6.52 12.59
N HIS A 153 4.26 7.65 11.90
CA HIS A 153 3.46 8.76 12.37
C HIS A 153 1.97 8.39 12.45
N ILE A 154 1.39 7.84 11.38
CA ILE A 154 -0.03 7.47 11.38
C ILE A 154 -0.36 6.31 12.34
N LYS A 155 0.61 5.45 12.66
CA LYS A 155 0.43 4.39 13.66
C LYS A 155 0.00 4.94 15.03
N GLN A 156 0.37 6.16 15.36
CA GLN A 156 0.00 6.80 16.64
C GLN A 156 -1.49 7.16 16.73
N PHE A 157 -2.23 7.11 15.64
CA PHE A 157 -3.65 7.49 15.57
C PHE A 157 -4.60 6.29 15.45
N VAL A 158 -4.06 5.06 15.44
CA VAL A 158 -4.84 3.82 15.32
C VAL A 158 -4.36 2.75 16.29
N ASP A 159 -5.29 1.88 16.70
CA ASP A 159 -5.02 0.72 17.54
C ASP A 159 -4.81 -0.55 16.72
N ILE A 160 -5.27 -0.56 15.45
CA ILE A 160 -5.09 -1.69 14.53
C ILE A 160 -3.65 -1.82 14.05
N PRO A 161 -3.21 -3.02 13.65
CA PRO A 161 -1.88 -3.24 13.09
C PRO A 161 -1.61 -2.37 11.85
N VAL A 162 -0.38 -1.85 11.78
CA VAL A 162 0.13 -1.08 10.64
C VAL A 162 1.38 -1.73 10.08
N VAL A 163 1.30 -2.14 8.81
CA VAL A 163 2.40 -2.71 8.03
C VAL A 163 3.04 -1.60 7.22
N CYS A 164 4.36 -1.46 7.27
CA CYS A 164 5.11 -0.49 6.47
C CYS A 164 5.78 -1.16 5.26
N ALA A 165 5.55 -0.61 4.07
CA ALA A 165 6.19 -1.06 2.83
C ALA A 165 7.02 0.06 2.18
N GLY A 166 8.10 -0.32 1.46
CA GLY A 166 8.92 0.62 0.68
C GLY A 166 10.41 0.58 1.00
N ARG A 167 11.17 -0.30 0.34
CA ARG A 167 12.62 -0.47 0.51
C ARG A 167 13.06 -0.66 1.96
N MET A 168 12.26 -1.36 2.74
CA MET A 168 12.56 -1.62 4.15
C MET A 168 13.77 -2.55 4.29
N GLU A 169 14.74 -2.12 5.08
CA GLU A 169 15.88 -2.94 5.50
C GLU A 169 15.47 -3.80 6.70
N PRO A 170 15.89 -5.07 6.76
CA PRO A 170 15.48 -5.99 7.82
C PRO A 170 15.76 -5.48 9.22
N ASP A 171 16.96 -4.97 9.47
CA ASP A 171 17.38 -4.49 10.79
C ASP A 171 16.60 -3.25 11.22
N VAL A 172 16.40 -2.30 10.30
CA VAL A 172 15.60 -1.08 10.54
C VAL A 172 14.14 -1.44 10.79
N GLY A 173 13.60 -2.38 10.01
CA GLY A 173 12.24 -2.89 10.22
C GLY A 173 12.08 -3.60 11.57
N ALA A 174 13.00 -4.46 11.94
CA ALA A 174 12.99 -5.15 13.23
C ALA A 174 13.06 -4.16 14.40
N GLN A 175 13.94 -3.16 14.29
CA GLN A 175 14.03 -2.10 15.31
C GLN A 175 12.73 -1.29 15.41
N ALA A 176 12.15 -0.87 14.28
CA ALA A 176 10.91 -0.11 14.27
C ALA A 176 9.73 -0.90 14.90
N ILE A 177 9.68 -2.21 14.69
CA ILE A 177 8.71 -3.10 15.34
C ILE A 177 8.98 -3.17 16.85
N ALA A 178 10.23 -3.38 17.26
CA ALA A 178 10.59 -3.45 18.69
C ALA A 178 10.29 -2.14 19.43
N GLU A 179 10.39 -1.01 18.76
CA GLU A 179 10.05 0.32 19.29
C GLU A 179 8.54 0.64 19.24
N GLY A 180 7.72 -0.24 18.65
CA GLY A 180 6.27 -0.02 18.49
C GLY A 180 5.91 1.06 17.47
N ARG A 181 6.83 1.40 16.57
CA ARG A 181 6.61 2.41 15.50
C ARG A 181 5.75 1.87 14.36
N ILE A 182 5.85 0.58 14.10
CA ILE A 182 5.05 -0.20 13.16
C ILE A 182 4.83 -1.61 13.73
N ASP A 183 3.92 -2.38 13.17
CA ASP A 183 3.65 -3.75 13.62
C ASP A 183 4.28 -4.81 12.73
N ALA A 184 4.50 -4.50 11.45
CA ALA A 184 5.11 -5.43 10.50
C ALA A 184 5.74 -4.69 9.31
N VAL A 185 6.53 -5.42 8.52
CA VAL A 185 7.15 -4.94 7.29
C VAL A 185 6.54 -5.64 6.08
N GLY A 186 6.11 -4.85 5.09
CA GLY A 186 5.64 -5.33 3.79
C GLY A 186 6.80 -5.46 2.80
N VAL A 187 7.01 -6.67 2.25
CA VAL A 187 8.11 -6.95 1.32
C VAL A 187 7.58 -7.66 0.08
N ALA A 188 7.96 -7.18 -1.11
CA ALA A 188 7.60 -7.83 -2.38
C ALA A 188 8.82 -8.12 -3.25
N ARG A 189 9.52 -7.10 -3.72
CA ARG A 189 10.61 -7.24 -4.71
C ARG A 189 11.79 -8.07 -4.23
N GLN A 190 12.07 -8.05 -2.91
CA GLN A 190 13.13 -8.88 -2.33
C GLN A 190 12.81 -10.37 -2.49
N PHE A 191 11.53 -10.78 -2.37
CA PHE A 191 11.13 -12.17 -2.63
C PHE A 191 11.22 -12.57 -4.12
N LEU A 192 11.12 -11.58 -5.04
CA LEU A 192 11.38 -11.85 -6.46
C LEU A 192 12.88 -12.05 -6.72
N ALA A 193 13.74 -11.33 -6.01
CA ALA A 193 15.19 -11.49 -6.12
C ALA A 193 15.68 -12.76 -5.44
N ASP A 194 15.10 -13.11 -4.30
CA ASP A 194 15.46 -14.28 -3.50
C ASP A 194 14.21 -14.84 -2.79
N PRO A 195 13.59 -15.91 -3.33
CA PRO A 195 12.42 -16.54 -2.71
C PRO A 195 12.69 -17.11 -1.30
N GLU A 196 13.96 -17.46 -1.00
CA GLU A 196 14.37 -18.01 0.30
C GLU A 196 14.85 -16.94 1.28
N TRP A 197 14.70 -15.66 0.94
CA TRP A 197 15.21 -14.53 1.71
C TRP A 197 14.90 -14.61 3.20
N ILE A 198 13.61 -14.85 3.57
CA ILE A 198 13.23 -14.91 4.98
C ILE A 198 13.81 -16.13 5.71
N THR A 199 13.90 -17.27 5.02
CA THR A 199 14.54 -18.49 5.55
C THR A 199 16.01 -18.24 5.86
N LYS A 200 16.73 -17.59 4.93
CA LYS A 200 18.14 -17.22 5.13
C LYS A 200 18.35 -16.25 6.29
N LEU A 201 17.42 -15.29 6.48
CA LEU A 201 17.44 -14.40 7.65
C LEU A 201 17.27 -15.19 8.96
N ILE A 202 16.28 -16.10 9.02
CA ILE A 202 16.03 -16.92 10.21
C ILE A 202 17.21 -17.84 10.54
N GLU A 203 17.90 -18.34 9.52
CA GLU A 203 19.06 -19.22 9.64
C GLU A 203 20.38 -18.47 9.79
N GLU A 204 20.36 -17.15 9.94
CA GLU A 204 21.53 -16.26 10.05
C GLU A 204 22.52 -16.37 8.86
N ARG A 205 22.03 -16.76 7.66
CA ARG A 205 22.79 -16.86 6.40
C ARG A 205 22.64 -15.61 5.54
N VAL A 206 22.93 -14.44 6.14
CA VAL A 206 22.69 -13.13 5.51
C VAL A 206 23.56 -12.94 4.25
N GLU A 207 24.77 -13.49 4.24
CA GLU A 207 25.71 -13.44 3.12
C GLU A 207 25.24 -14.23 1.89
N ASP A 208 24.33 -15.20 2.08
CA ASP A 208 23.74 -15.99 1.00
C ASP A 208 22.53 -15.27 0.34
N ILE A 209 22.07 -14.16 0.91
CA ILE A 209 20.91 -13.43 0.39
C ILE A 209 21.26 -12.72 -0.90
N ARG A 210 20.49 -12.98 -1.95
CA ARG A 210 20.54 -12.20 -3.19
C ARG A 210 19.71 -10.93 -3.02
N PRO A 211 20.34 -9.74 -2.89
CA PRO A 211 19.59 -8.52 -2.61
C PRO A 211 18.84 -8.00 -3.84
N CYS A 212 17.64 -7.47 -3.62
CA CYS A 212 16.97 -6.66 -4.62
C CYS A 212 17.68 -5.31 -4.76
N ILE A 213 18.23 -5.03 -5.95
CA ILE A 213 18.94 -3.77 -6.24
C ILE A 213 18.01 -2.62 -6.65
N CYS A 214 16.69 -2.81 -6.59
CA CYS A 214 15.67 -1.81 -6.93
C CYS A 214 15.82 -1.19 -8.33
N CYS A 215 16.33 -1.96 -9.29
CA CYS A 215 16.54 -1.53 -10.68
C CYS A 215 15.23 -1.42 -11.50
N HIS A 216 14.13 -2.02 -11.03
CA HIS A 216 12.85 -2.16 -11.71
C HIS A 216 12.86 -2.95 -13.04
N SER A 217 14.00 -3.45 -13.47
CA SER A 217 14.12 -4.16 -14.75
C SER A 217 13.43 -5.51 -14.74
N GLY A 218 13.63 -6.31 -13.69
CA GLY A 218 13.08 -7.66 -13.57
C GLY A 218 11.65 -7.75 -12.98
N CYS A 219 11.09 -6.66 -12.53
CA CYS A 219 9.73 -6.65 -11.94
C CYS A 219 8.82 -5.65 -12.65
N PHE A 220 8.99 -4.36 -12.41
CA PHE A 220 8.11 -3.32 -12.95
C PHE A 220 8.15 -3.23 -14.48
N ASN A 221 9.32 -3.34 -15.09
CA ASN A 221 9.45 -3.33 -16.54
C ASN A 221 8.67 -4.48 -17.20
N PHE A 222 8.76 -5.71 -16.64
CA PHE A 222 8.01 -6.84 -17.17
C PHE A 222 6.50 -6.68 -17.00
N SER A 223 6.03 -6.20 -15.85
CA SER A 223 4.60 -5.98 -15.63
C SER A 223 4.00 -4.91 -16.54
N SER A 224 4.82 -3.98 -17.03
CA SER A 224 4.40 -2.89 -17.91
C SER A 224 4.37 -3.29 -19.40
N HIS A 225 4.98 -4.41 -19.77
CA HIS A 225 4.99 -4.87 -21.16
C HIS A 225 3.76 -5.71 -21.50
N LYS A 226 3.04 -5.34 -22.54
CA LYS A 226 1.88 -6.08 -23.07
C LYS A 226 2.31 -7.25 -23.96
N GLY A 227 3.25 -8.05 -23.53
CA GLY A 227 3.77 -9.20 -24.28
C GLY A 227 3.64 -10.50 -23.51
N HIS A 228 3.41 -11.61 -24.22
CA HIS A 228 3.63 -12.93 -23.67
C HIS A 228 5.14 -13.17 -23.63
N TYR A 229 5.74 -13.06 -22.45
CA TYR A 229 7.08 -13.55 -22.23
C TYR A 229 7.00 -15.05 -21.96
N ASN A 230 7.69 -15.84 -22.78
CA ASN A 230 8.01 -17.18 -22.35
C ASN A 230 9.16 -17.13 -21.33
N THR A 231 9.27 -18.15 -20.52
CA THR A 231 10.29 -18.19 -19.46
C THR A 231 11.70 -18.12 -20.02
N GLN A 232 11.93 -18.62 -21.24
CA GLN A 232 13.24 -18.61 -21.87
C GLN A 232 13.65 -17.20 -22.32
N ASP A 233 12.73 -16.43 -22.93
CA ASP A 233 12.99 -15.03 -23.29
C ASP A 233 13.36 -14.18 -22.07
N LEU A 234 12.73 -14.50 -20.92
CA LEU A 234 13.04 -13.87 -19.64
C LEU A 234 14.44 -14.20 -19.17
N LEU A 235 14.81 -15.48 -19.16
CA LEU A 235 16.13 -15.97 -18.75
C LEU A 235 17.23 -15.40 -19.65
N ASP A 236 17.02 -15.42 -20.97
CA ASP A 236 17.96 -14.88 -21.96
C ASP A 236 18.18 -13.36 -21.77
N THR A 237 17.10 -12.61 -21.45
CA THR A 237 17.18 -11.17 -21.18
C THR A 237 17.94 -10.86 -19.88
N MET A 238 17.85 -11.75 -18.90
CA MET A 238 18.54 -11.62 -17.61
C MET A 238 19.97 -12.19 -17.64
N GLY A 239 20.38 -12.84 -18.73
CA GLY A 239 21.70 -13.48 -18.86
C GLY A 239 21.88 -14.71 -17.96
N LEU A 240 20.80 -15.45 -17.69
CA LEU A 240 20.75 -16.64 -16.83
C LEU A 240 20.62 -17.93 -17.62
#